data_930c4d1dad88e14f483f48e2979407ba
#
_entry.id   930c4d1dad88e14f483f48e2979407ba
#
_cell.length_a   1.000
_cell.length_b   1.000
_cell.length_c   1.000
_cell.angle_alpha   90.00
_cell.angle_beta   90.00
_cell.angle_gamma   90.00
#
_symmetry.space_group_name_H-M   'P 1'
#
loop_
_entity.id
_entity.type
_entity.pdbx_description
1 polymer ?
#
loop_
_entity_poly.entity_id
_entity_poly.type
_entity_poly.pdbx_seq_one_letter_code
_entity_poly.pdbx_strand_id
1 'polypeptide(L)'
;MDTGTETAGGAAVRSRFAALLDDAARGVFPPADGSVTVLPQPNPRDAGVLALTAHAVIFTDEDPEWVRERLAAVESDPLAAPLSAPFLAELMARTGRLVNNVDFITVAAPLPGPPELALTEIADRDHPRVRRALAYRDAVRVWAADGGVLVLGRGVAGRWEAAVEVDGTARRKGLGRALATAARHLVPGGAPVWAQQAPGNAASVRAFQAAGFRPVGAEALLVARGPAAPAARASAGRESGPARVSLPAPAPAAGSRNEWRTSP
;
A
#
# COMPACT_ATOMS: atom_id res chain seq x y z
N MET A 1 -26.09 12.39 -16.03
CA MET A 1 -25.12 11.85 -17.00
C MET A 1 -24.09 12.94 -17.20
N ASP A 2 -23.03 12.89 -16.40
CA ASP A 2 -21.89 13.81 -16.54
C ASP A 2 -20.73 12.99 -17.11
N THR A 3 -20.59 13.01 -18.43
CA THR A 3 -19.44 12.44 -19.14
C THR A 3 -18.32 13.47 -19.03
N GLY A 4 -17.60 13.44 -17.89
CA GLY A 4 -16.41 14.25 -17.69
C GLY A 4 -15.44 14.05 -18.84
N THR A 5 -15.24 15.08 -19.63
CA THR A 5 -14.28 15.14 -20.73
C THR A 5 -12.87 15.01 -20.12
N GLU A 6 -12.33 13.81 -20.19
CA GLU A 6 -10.97 13.53 -19.80
C GLU A 6 -10.02 14.32 -20.73
N THR A 7 -9.20 15.22 -20.17
CA THR A 7 -8.25 15.99 -21.00
C THR A 7 -7.17 15.05 -21.53
N ALA A 8 -6.72 15.25 -22.77
CA ALA A 8 -5.67 14.45 -23.41
C ALA A 8 -4.38 14.37 -22.57
N GLY A 9 -4.08 15.40 -21.79
CA GLY A 9 -2.98 15.42 -20.83
C GLY A 9 -3.14 14.42 -19.69
N GLY A 10 -4.33 14.30 -19.11
CA GLY A 10 -4.60 13.35 -18.02
C GLY A 10 -4.52 11.89 -18.47
N ALA A 11 -4.95 11.59 -19.70
CA ALA A 11 -4.83 10.26 -20.28
C ALA A 11 -3.36 9.89 -20.55
N ALA A 12 -2.52 10.82 -21.01
CA ALA A 12 -1.08 10.58 -21.24
C ALA A 12 -0.32 10.35 -19.93
N VAL A 13 -0.62 11.09 -18.86
CA VAL A 13 0.00 10.93 -17.56
C VAL A 13 -0.35 9.58 -16.95
N ARG A 14 -1.62 9.18 -17.00
CA ARG A 14 -2.08 7.87 -16.53
C ARG A 14 -1.41 6.74 -17.30
N SER A 15 -1.26 6.90 -18.61
CA SER A 15 -0.56 5.95 -19.47
C SER A 15 0.92 5.78 -19.07
N ARG A 16 1.64 6.88 -18.77
CA ARG A 16 3.05 6.83 -18.35
C ARG A 16 3.22 6.14 -17.00
N PHE A 17 2.37 6.44 -16.02
CA PHE A 17 2.45 5.80 -14.70
C PHE A 17 2.04 4.33 -14.78
N ALA A 18 1.00 4.00 -15.53
CA ALA A 18 0.59 2.61 -15.76
C ALA A 18 1.71 1.80 -16.44
N ALA A 19 2.38 2.36 -17.45
CA ALA A 19 3.51 1.71 -18.12
C ALA A 19 4.66 1.41 -17.15
N LEU A 20 5.00 2.35 -16.24
CA LEU A 20 6.00 2.14 -15.22
C LEU A 20 5.62 0.99 -14.26
N LEU A 21 4.36 0.91 -13.86
CA LEU A 21 3.87 -0.18 -13.03
C LEU A 21 3.89 -1.52 -13.76
N ASP A 22 3.52 -1.54 -15.05
CA ASP A 22 3.59 -2.73 -15.89
C ASP A 22 5.03 -3.21 -16.08
N ASP A 23 5.99 -2.29 -16.26
CA ASP A 23 7.41 -2.60 -16.30
C ASP A 23 7.90 -3.20 -14.99
N ALA A 24 7.60 -2.58 -13.86
CA ALA A 24 7.94 -3.10 -12.53
C ALA A 24 7.31 -4.47 -12.27
N ALA A 25 6.09 -4.71 -12.76
CA ALA A 25 5.44 -6.01 -12.69
C ALA A 25 6.18 -7.09 -13.49
N ARG A 26 6.91 -6.73 -14.53
CA ARG A 26 7.79 -7.62 -15.30
C ARG A 26 9.21 -7.71 -14.73
N GLY A 27 9.53 -6.91 -13.70
CA GLY A 27 10.87 -6.83 -13.10
C GLY A 27 11.79 -5.84 -13.80
N VAL A 28 11.25 -4.97 -14.66
CA VAL A 28 11.95 -3.86 -15.28
C VAL A 28 11.71 -2.61 -14.43
N PHE A 29 12.75 -2.14 -13.76
CA PHE A 29 12.67 -0.98 -12.86
C PHE A 29 13.27 0.26 -13.53
N PRO A 30 12.88 1.48 -13.09
CA PRO A 30 13.62 2.69 -13.41
C PRO A 30 15.10 2.56 -13.02
N PRO A 31 15.98 3.40 -13.57
CA PRO A 31 17.39 3.40 -13.18
C PRO A 31 17.56 3.49 -11.66
N ALA A 32 18.42 2.62 -11.10
CA ALA A 32 18.70 2.61 -9.65
C ALA A 32 19.74 3.69 -9.30
N ASP A 33 19.40 4.96 -9.56
CA ASP A 33 20.31 6.11 -9.51
C ASP A 33 20.02 7.10 -8.35
N GLY A 34 19.09 6.73 -7.47
CA GLY A 34 18.65 7.58 -6.37
C GLY A 34 17.72 8.73 -6.81
N SER A 35 17.35 8.79 -8.07
CA SER A 35 16.54 9.89 -8.59
C SER A 35 15.06 9.75 -8.24
N VAL A 36 14.35 10.87 -8.40
CA VAL A 36 12.91 10.96 -8.15
C VAL A 36 12.20 11.48 -9.40
N THR A 37 11.19 10.74 -9.83
CA THR A 37 10.26 11.17 -10.87
C THR A 37 9.01 11.77 -10.23
N VAL A 38 8.70 13.04 -10.54
CA VAL A 38 7.44 13.67 -10.12
C VAL A 38 6.46 13.59 -11.27
N LEU A 39 5.28 13.04 -11.01
CA LEU A 39 4.17 12.91 -11.97
C LEU A 39 2.93 13.61 -11.39
N PRO A 40 2.08 14.19 -12.24
CA PRO A 40 0.74 14.59 -11.81
C PRO A 40 -0.07 13.40 -11.29
N GLN A 41 -1.10 13.67 -10.50
CA GLN A 41 -2.03 12.63 -10.05
C GLN A 41 -2.66 11.91 -11.25
N PRO A 42 -2.77 10.57 -11.26
CA PRO A 42 -3.44 9.85 -12.34
C PRO A 42 -4.96 10.10 -12.36
N ASN A 43 -5.53 10.52 -11.25
CA ASN A 43 -6.93 10.92 -11.06
C ASN A 43 -7.07 11.69 -9.72
N PRO A 44 -8.21 12.36 -9.44
CA PRO A 44 -8.39 13.14 -8.21
C PRO A 44 -8.30 12.35 -6.89
N ARG A 45 -8.44 11.04 -6.91
CA ARG A 45 -8.35 10.17 -5.73
C ARG A 45 -6.91 9.83 -5.38
N ASP A 46 -6.11 9.49 -6.39
CA ASP A 46 -4.83 8.82 -6.21
C ASP A 46 -3.67 9.83 -6.20
N ALA A 47 -3.07 10.04 -5.04
CA ALA A 47 -1.82 10.76 -4.84
C ALA A 47 -0.92 9.96 -3.90
N GLY A 48 0.39 10.14 -3.99
CA GLY A 48 1.29 9.41 -3.11
C GLY A 48 2.73 9.35 -3.54
N VAL A 49 3.44 8.46 -2.89
CA VAL A 49 4.85 8.14 -3.14
C VAL A 49 4.97 6.64 -3.37
N LEU A 50 5.61 6.24 -4.44
CA LEU A 50 5.98 4.88 -4.77
C LEU A 50 7.51 4.79 -4.83
N ALA A 51 8.14 4.10 -3.88
CA ALA A 51 9.56 3.84 -3.88
C ALA A 51 9.83 2.43 -4.44
N LEU A 52 10.56 2.36 -5.53
CA LEU A 52 11.04 1.14 -6.16
C LEU A 52 12.54 0.96 -5.87
N THR A 53 13.21 0.07 -6.59
CA THR A 53 14.64 -0.17 -6.42
C THR A 53 15.44 1.11 -6.70
N ALA A 54 15.89 1.79 -5.65
CA ALA A 54 16.69 3.01 -5.69
C ALA A 54 16.13 4.12 -6.62
N HIS A 55 14.84 4.17 -6.81
CA HIS A 55 14.12 5.20 -7.54
C HIS A 55 12.75 5.44 -6.90
N ALA A 56 12.31 6.69 -6.80
CA ALA A 56 10.97 6.99 -6.32
C ALA A 56 10.12 7.72 -7.35
N VAL A 57 8.82 7.45 -7.33
CA VAL A 57 7.81 8.16 -8.13
C VAL A 57 6.88 8.87 -7.15
N ILE A 58 6.81 10.19 -7.22
CA ILE A 58 5.88 10.99 -6.46
C ILE A 58 4.78 11.44 -7.41
N PHE A 59 3.55 11.02 -7.16
CA PHE A 59 2.40 11.39 -7.98
C PHE A 59 1.49 12.33 -7.21
N THR A 60 1.53 13.59 -7.61
CA THR A 60 0.87 14.72 -6.94
C THR A 60 0.64 15.85 -7.93
N ASP A 61 -0.38 16.68 -7.70
CA ASP A 61 -0.60 17.91 -8.47
C ASP A 61 0.16 19.12 -7.91
N GLU A 62 1.01 18.91 -6.89
CA GLU A 62 1.90 19.94 -6.38
C GLU A 62 3.03 20.25 -7.35
N ASP A 63 3.58 21.45 -7.23
CA ASP A 63 4.70 21.90 -8.06
C ASP A 63 5.90 20.95 -7.93
N PRO A 64 6.40 20.39 -9.05
CA PRO A 64 7.56 19.50 -9.03
C PRO A 64 8.83 20.14 -8.43
N GLU A 65 8.98 21.46 -8.54
CA GLU A 65 10.13 22.16 -7.97
C GLU A 65 10.01 22.22 -6.44
N TRP A 66 8.84 22.54 -5.92
CA TRP A 66 8.55 22.46 -4.49
C TRP A 66 8.82 21.05 -3.94
N VAL A 67 8.38 20.01 -4.64
CA VAL A 67 8.64 18.62 -4.22
C VAL A 67 10.13 18.34 -4.10
N ARG A 68 10.93 18.75 -5.10
CA ARG A 68 12.40 18.56 -5.09
C ARG A 68 13.08 19.33 -3.97
N GLU A 69 12.67 20.58 -3.73
CA GLU A 69 13.18 21.39 -2.62
C GLU A 69 12.92 20.75 -1.26
N ARG A 70 11.69 20.22 -1.06
CA ARG A 70 11.35 19.57 0.21
C ARG A 70 12.13 18.28 0.41
N LEU A 71 12.35 17.49 -0.65
CA LEU A 71 13.21 16.32 -0.59
C LEU A 71 14.67 16.67 -0.26
N ALA A 72 15.19 17.70 -0.90
CA ALA A 72 16.57 18.15 -0.65
C ALA A 72 16.79 18.69 0.77
N ALA A 73 15.72 19.17 1.42
CA ALA A 73 15.76 19.65 2.80
C ALA A 73 15.70 18.52 3.85
N VAL A 74 15.45 17.27 3.43
CA VAL A 74 15.41 16.14 4.36
C VAL A 74 16.82 15.65 4.65
N GLU A 75 17.25 15.76 5.89
CA GLU A 75 18.52 15.22 6.37
C GLU A 75 18.41 13.70 6.56
N SER A 76 18.43 12.94 5.47
CA SER A 76 18.39 11.47 5.48
C SER A 76 19.07 10.91 4.24
N ASP A 77 19.21 9.57 4.22
CA ASP A 77 19.62 8.86 3.01
C ASP A 77 18.70 9.24 1.84
N PRO A 78 19.23 9.67 0.68
CA PRO A 78 18.43 10.02 -0.50
C PRO A 78 17.44 8.94 -0.93
N LEU A 79 17.77 7.66 -0.73
CA LEU A 79 16.88 6.55 -1.05
C LEU A 79 15.70 6.44 -0.08
N ALA A 80 15.89 6.88 1.17
CA ALA A 80 14.86 6.86 2.20
C ALA A 80 14.03 8.16 2.22
N ALA A 81 14.57 9.26 1.73
CA ALA A 81 13.97 10.58 1.81
C ALA A 81 12.51 10.63 1.32
N PRO A 82 12.11 10.02 0.18
CA PRO A 82 10.75 10.09 -0.33
C PRO A 82 9.69 9.46 0.57
N LEU A 83 10.06 8.47 1.38
CA LEU A 83 9.15 7.82 2.35
C LEU A 83 9.47 8.19 3.80
N SER A 84 10.34 9.17 4.02
CA SER A 84 10.69 9.66 5.35
C SER A 84 9.52 10.37 6.02
N ALA A 85 9.45 10.29 7.34
CA ALA A 85 8.41 10.96 8.11
C ALA A 85 8.42 12.50 7.91
N PRO A 86 9.57 13.20 7.85
CA PRO A 86 9.59 14.64 7.57
C PRO A 86 8.97 14.98 6.20
N PHE A 87 9.39 14.33 5.13
CA PHE A 87 8.85 14.60 3.79
C PHE A 87 7.35 14.28 3.68
N LEU A 88 6.91 13.14 4.20
CA LEU A 88 5.50 12.77 4.19
C LEU A 88 4.65 13.76 5.01
N ALA A 89 5.17 14.29 6.11
CA ALA A 89 4.47 15.32 6.90
C ALA A 89 4.28 16.62 6.11
N GLU A 90 5.31 17.09 5.40
CA GLU A 90 5.23 18.24 4.52
C GLU A 90 4.22 18.04 3.38
N LEU A 91 4.26 16.89 2.74
CA LEU A 91 3.34 16.55 1.66
C LEU A 91 1.89 16.44 2.15
N MET A 92 1.66 15.84 3.33
CA MET A 92 0.35 15.81 3.99
C MET A 92 -0.17 17.22 4.33
N ALA A 93 0.69 18.08 4.87
CA ALA A 93 0.34 19.46 5.21
C ALA A 93 -0.04 20.26 3.95
N ARG A 94 0.74 20.10 2.89
CA ARG A 94 0.56 20.80 1.63
C ARG A 94 -0.71 20.40 0.90
N THR A 95 -0.97 19.10 0.80
CA THR A 95 -2.12 18.54 0.06
C THR A 95 -3.41 18.49 0.89
N GLY A 96 -3.35 18.70 2.21
CA GLY A 96 -4.48 18.52 3.11
C GLY A 96 -4.92 17.05 3.26
N ARG A 97 -4.14 16.08 2.76
CA ARG A 97 -4.41 14.65 2.79
C ARG A 97 -3.69 13.98 3.97
N LEU A 98 -3.92 12.68 4.13
CA LEU A 98 -3.30 11.86 5.19
C LEU A 98 -2.62 10.65 4.56
N VAL A 99 -1.48 10.26 5.11
CA VAL A 99 -0.88 8.94 4.91
C VAL A 99 -1.29 8.05 6.09
N ASN A 100 -2.04 6.99 5.83
CA ASN A 100 -2.46 6.06 6.88
C ASN A 100 -1.34 5.08 7.24
N ASN A 101 -0.53 4.70 6.26
CA ASN A 101 0.54 3.73 6.41
C ASN A 101 1.52 3.83 5.24
N VAL A 102 2.75 3.40 5.45
CA VAL A 102 3.67 3.06 4.37
C VAL A 102 3.56 1.55 4.17
N ASP A 103 3.01 1.15 3.04
CA ASP A 103 2.77 -0.25 2.75
C ASP A 103 3.92 -0.86 1.94
N PHE A 104 4.21 -2.10 2.24
CA PHE A 104 5.01 -2.96 1.39
C PHE A 104 4.18 -3.33 0.16
N ILE A 105 4.71 -3.17 -1.04
CA ILE A 105 4.01 -3.54 -2.26
C ILE A 105 4.61 -4.76 -2.91
N THR A 106 3.72 -5.65 -3.31
CA THR A 106 4.06 -6.91 -3.95
C THR A 106 3.25 -7.09 -5.23
N VAL A 107 3.78 -7.85 -6.17
CA VAL A 107 3.11 -8.16 -7.44
C VAL A 107 3.31 -9.63 -7.81
N ALA A 108 2.30 -10.21 -8.45
CA ALA A 108 2.36 -11.55 -9.01
C ALA A 108 1.83 -11.59 -10.44
N ALA A 109 2.39 -12.45 -11.26
CA ALA A 109 1.84 -12.78 -12.57
C ALA A 109 0.50 -13.52 -12.41
N PRO A 110 -0.43 -13.39 -13.37
CA PRO A 110 -1.67 -14.18 -13.39
C PRO A 110 -1.36 -15.68 -13.49
N LEU A 111 -2.33 -16.49 -13.08
CA LEU A 111 -2.29 -17.94 -13.27
C LEU A 111 -3.40 -18.38 -14.23
N PRO A 112 -3.15 -19.38 -15.07
CA PRO A 112 -4.16 -19.93 -15.97
C PRO A 112 -5.19 -20.77 -15.21
N GLY A 113 -6.37 -20.93 -15.79
CA GLY A 113 -7.43 -21.79 -15.26
C GLY A 113 -8.15 -21.26 -14.02
N PRO A 114 -9.13 -22.00 -13.51
CA PRO A 114 -9.86 -21.61 -12.30
C PRO A 114 -9.02 -21.84 -11.04
N PRO A 115 -9.31 -21.12 -9.94
CA PRO A 115 -8.68 -21.38 -8.65
C PRO A 115 -9.10 -22.74 -8.07
N GLU A 116 -8.18 -23.40 -7.36
CA GLU A 116 -8.49 -24.66 -6.64
C GLU A 116 -9.41 -24.41 -5.42
N LEU A 117 -9.31 -23.22 -4.82
CA LEU A 117 -10.15 -22.83 -3.69
C LEU A 117 -11.58 -22.60 -4.16
N ALA A 118 -12.54 -23.29 -3.54
CA ALA A 118 -13.96 -23.04 -3.77
C ALA A 118 -14.33 -21.62 -3.34
N LEU A 119 -14.78 -20.81 -4.29
CA LEU A 119 -15.12 -19.41 -4.12
C LEU A 119 -16.49 -19.12 -4.74
N THR A 120 -17.28 -18.32 -4.03
CA THR A 120 -18.54 -17.79 -4.54
C THR A 120 -18.39 -16.29 -4.73
N GLU A 121 -18.65 -15.77 -5.92
CA GLU A 121 -18.70 -14.32 -6.14
C GLU A 121 -19.96 -13.74 -5.47
N ILE A 122 -19.79 -12.68 -4.70
CA ILE A 122 -20.84 -12.08 -3.89
C ILE A 122 -20.93 -10.57 -4.17
N ALA A 123 -22.15 -10.04 -3.98
CA ALA A 123 -22.44 -8.62 -4.11
C ALA A 123 -22.46 -7.88 -2.76
N ASP A 124 -21.94 -8.49 -1.69
CA ASP A 124 -21.94 -7.90 -0.34
C ASP A 124 -21.07 -6.63 -0.32
N ARG A 125 -21.73 -5.49 -0.11
CA ARG A 125 -21.09 -4.18 0.00
C ARG A 125 -20.89 -3.73 1.45
N ASP A 126 -21.46 -4.46 2.42
CA ASP A 126 -21.46 -4.09 3.84
C ASP A 126 -20.26 -4.65 4.59
N HIS A 127 -19.60 -5.66 4.04
CA HIS A 127 -18.37 -6.18 4.64
C HIS A 127 -17.31 -5.09 4.76
N PRO A 128 -16.64 -4.90 5.92
CA PRO A 128 -15.68 -3.81 6.16
C PRO A 128 -14.55 -3.74 5.11
N ARG A 129 -14.04 -4.90 4.67
CA ARG A 129 -13.01 -4.99 3.63
C ARG A 129 -13.52 -4.51 2.27
N VAL A 130 -14.76 -4.82 1.93
CA VAL A 130 -15.40 -4.40 0.68
C VAL A 130 -15.65 -2.90 0.68
N ARG A 131 -16.21 -2.35 1.76
CA ARG A 131 -16.39 -0.89 1.92
C ARG A 131 -15.06 -0.14 1.77
N ARG A 132 -13.98 -0.65 2.39
CA ARG A 132 -12.66 -0.06 2.21
C ARG A 132 -12.19 -0.13 0.74
N ALA A 133 -12.39 -1.27 0.08
CA ALA A 133 -12.01 -1.40 -1.33
C ALA A 133 -12.79 -0.44 -2.23
N LEU A 134 -14.11 -0.31 -2.03
CA LEU A 134 -14.96 0.61 -2.78
C LEU A 134 -14.58 2.10 -2.58
N ALA A 135 -13.97 2.46 -1.45
CA ALA A 135 -13.48 3.81 -1.21
C ALA A 135 -12.21 4.16 -1.98
N TYR A 136 -11.41 3.15 -2.36
CA TYR A 136 -10.08 3.36 -2.94
C TYR A 136 -9.86 2.68 -4.30
N ARG A 137 -10.84 1.91 -4.80
CA ARG A 137 -10.71 1.12 -6.04
C ARG A 137 -11.97 1.18 -6.87
N ASP A 138 -11.78 1.06 -8.17
CA ASP A 138 -12.86 0.93 -9.16
C ASP A 138 -13.01 -0.55 -9.56
N ALA A 139 -14.10 -0.90 -10.25
CA ALA A 139 -14.40 -2.24 -10.75
C ALA A 139 -14.20 -3.34 -9.67
N VAL A 140 -14.66 -3.07 -8.44
CA VAL A 140 -14.48 -3.97 -7.29
C VAL A 140 -15.34 -5.22 -7.47
N ARG A 141 -14.69 -6.39 -7.37
CA ARG A 141 -15.29 -7.73 -7.35
C ARG A 141 -14.91 -8.44 -6.06
N VAL A 142 -15.81 -9.23 -5.53
CA VAL A 142 -15.69 -9.85 -4.21
C VAL A 142 -16.03 -11.33 -4.29
N TRP A 143 -15.23 -12.17 -3.65
CA TRP A 143 -15.48 -13.59 -3.51
C TRP A 143 -15.38 -14.00 -2.05
N ALA A 144 -16.33 -14.82 -1.63
CA ALA A 144 -16.33 -15.46 -0.32
C ALA A 144 -15.82 -16.91 -0.42
N ALA A 145 -15.05 -17.30 0.58
CA ALA A 145 -14.73 -18.68 0.91
C ALA A 145 -15.21 -18.98 2.34
N ASP A 146 -15.21 -20.23 2.75
CA ASP A 146 -15.45 -20.57 4.15
C ASP A 146 -14.33 -19.95 5.03
N GLY A 147 -14.69 -18.99 5.87
CA GLY A 147 -13.81 -18.28 6.78
C GLY A 147 -12.94 -17.18 6.16
N GLY A 148 -13.26 -16.68 4.96
CA GLY A 148 -12.50 -15.56 4.41
C GLY A 148 -13.09 -14.93 3.15
N VAL A 149 -12.53 -13.76 2.80
CA VAL A 149 -12.98 -12.94 1.66
C VAL A 149 -11.78 -12.52 0.82
N LEU A 150 -11.95 -12.60 -0.50
CA LEU A 150 -11.05 -12.03 -1.50
C LEU A 150 -11.74 -10.85 -2.19
N VAL A 151 -11.02 -9.75 -2.32
CA VAL A 151 -11.45 -8.57 -3.08
C VAL A 151 -10.42 -8.26 -4.14
N LEU A 152 -10.86 -8.07 -5.37
CA LEU A 152 -10.09 -7.49 -6.47
C LEU A 152 -10.69 -6.15 -6.88
N GLY A 153 -9.86 -5.19 -7.25
CA GLY A 153 -10.32 -3.89 -7.77
C GLY A 153 -9.18 -3.13 -8.46
N ARG A 154 -9.53 -2.12 -9.22
CA ARG A 154 -8.57 -1.23 -9.87
C ARG A 154 -8.21 -0.08 -8.93
N GLY A 155 -6.95 -0.04 -8.52
CA GLY A 155 -6.37 1.01 -7.67
C GLY A 155 -5.55 2.01 -8.47
N VAL A 156 -4.41 2.40 -7.90
CA VAL A 156 -3.51 3.43 -8.42
C VAL A 156 -3.16 3.19 -9.89
N ALA A 157 -3.34 4.21 -10.71
CA ALA A 157 -3.11 4.20 -12.16
C ALA A 157 -3.81 3.02 -12.89
N GLY A 158 -4.88 2.47 -12.31
CA GLY A 158 -5.67 1.38 -12.90
C GLY A 158 -5.10 -0.02 -12.73
N ARG A 159 -4.03 -0.22 -11.95
CA ARG A 159 -3.50 -1.56 -11.64
C ARG A 159 -4.52 -2.40 -10.88
N TRP A 160 -4.54 -3.71 -11.14
CA TRP A 160 -5.38 -4.63 -10.38
C TRP A 160 -4.77 -4.93 -9.01
N GLU A 161 -5.54 -4.73 -7.96
CA GLU A 161 -5.11 -4.92 -6.57
C GLU A 161 -5.95 -5.95 -5.85
N ALA A 162 -5.29 -6.89 -5.17
CA ALA A 162 -5.92 -7.88 -4.33
C ALA A 162 -5.88 -7.48 -2.85
N ALA A 163 -6.97 -7.73 -2.14
CA ALA A 163 -7.02 -7.70 -0.68
C ALA A 163 -7.72 -8.94 -0.16
N VAL A 164 -7.19 -9.53 0.90
CA VAL A 164 -7.77 -10.72 1.53
C VAL A 164 -8.05 -10.46 3.00
N GLU A 165 -9.08 -11.09 3.51
CA GLU A 165 -9.37 -11.14 4.94
C GLU A 165 -9.68 -12.58 5.34
N VAL A 166 -9.15 -13.00 6.47
CA VAL A 166 -9.34 -14.34 7.04
C VAL A 166 -9.90 -14.19 8.44
N ASP A 167 -11.02 -14.83 8.69
CA ASP A 167 -11.72 -14.82 9.97
C ASP A 167 -10.83 -15.38 11.08
N GLY A 168 -11.03 -14.89 12.30
CA GLY A 168 -10.19 -15.25 13.44
C GLY A 168 -10.05 -16.77 13.62
N THR A 169 -11.14 -17.52 13.46
CA THR A 169 -11.23 -18.99 13.60
C THR A 169 -10.58 -19.76 12.46
N ALA A 170 -10.47 -19.15 11.27
CA ALA A 170 -9.88 -19.74 10.07
C ALA A 170 -8.39 -19.43 9.88
N ARG A 171 -7.80 -18.59 10.74
CA ARG A 171 -6.40 -18.18 10.66
C ARG A 171 -5.44 -19.37 10.86
N ARG A 172 -4.23 -19.25 10.33
CA ARG A 172 -3.13 -20.23 10.44
C ARG A 172 -3.41 -21.60 9.81
N LYS A 173 -4.43 -21.71 8.96
CA LYS A 173 -4.80 -22.92 8.21
C LYS A 173 -4.49 -22.85 6.71
N GLY A 174 -3.69 -21.84 6.28
CA GLY A 174 -3.33 -21.67 4.86
C GLY A 174 -4.32 -20.86 4.01
N LEU A 175 -5.51 -20.51 4.53
CA LEU A 175 -6.56 -19.83 3.77
C LEU A 175 -6.09 -18.51 3.16
N GLY A 176 -5.32 -17.70 3.89
CA GLY A 176 -4.78 -16.42 3.37
C GLY A 176 -3.90 -16.62 2.14
N ARG A 177 -3.07 -17.66 2.11
CA ARG A 177 -2.29 -18.05 0.92
C ARG A 177 -3.21 -18.49 -0.21
N ALA A 178 -4.19 -19.35 0.07
CA ALA A 178 -5.11 -19.86 -0.94
C ALA A 178 -5.93 -18.73 -1.59
N LEU A 179 -6.43 -17.76 -0.79
CA LEU A 179 -7.12 -16.57 -1.29
C LEU A 179 -6.21 -15.70 -2.16
N ALA A 180 -4.97 -15.47 -1.74
CA ALA A 180 -3.99 -14.70 -2.51
C ALA A 180 -3.61 -15.43 -3.83
N THR A 181 -3.50 -16.76 -3.81
CA THR A 181 -3.31 -17.55 -5.04
C THR A 181 -4.53 -17.44 -5.96
N ALA A 182 -5.73 -17.53 -5.40
CA ALA A 182 -6.97 -17.41 -6.17
C ALA A 182 -7.10 -16.04 -6.87
N ALA A 183 -6.61 -14.97 -6.26
CA ALA A 183 -6.57 -13.64 -6.90
C ALA A 183 -5.84 -13.65 -8.25
N ARG A 184 -4.79 -14.45 -8.38
CA ARG A 184 -3.99 -14.58 -9.60
C ARG A 184 -4.74 -15.31 -10.72
N HIS A 185 -5.69 -16.19 -10.39
CA HIS A 185 -6.58 -16.87 -11.35
C HIS A 185 -7.75 -15.98 -11.78
N LEU A 186 -8.22 -15.11 -10.88
CA LEU A 186 -9.45 -14.34 -11.06
C LEU A 186 -9.22 -12.94 -11.63
N VAL A 187 -7.97 -12.49 -11.76
CA VAL A 187 -7.66 -11.17 -12.31
C VAL A 187 -8.11 -11.07 -13.76
N PRO A 188 -8.87 -10.02 -14.13
CA PRO A 188 -9.35 -9.86 -15.49
C PRO A 188 -8.22 -9.58 -16.49
N GLY A 189 -8.37 -10.12 -17.69
CA GLY A 189 -7.48 -9.83 -18.83
C GLY A 189 -6.05 -10.37 -18.69
N GLY A 190 -5.79 -11.28 -17.75
CA GLY A 190 -4.45 -11.82 -17.54
C GLY A 190 -3.43 -10.76 -17.09
N ALA A 191 -3.91 -9.70 -16.42
CA ALA A 191 -3.05 -8.63 -15.91
C ALA A 191 -2.26 -9.07 -14.67
N PRO A 192 -1.13 -8.41 -14.34
CA PRO A 192 -0.48 -8.58 -13.06
C PRO A 192 -1.39 -8.19 -11.90
N VAL A 193 -1.27 -8.88 -10.77
CA VAL A 193 -2.01 -8.61 -9.54
C VAL A 193 -1.07 -7.99 -8.51
N TRP A 194 -1.43 -6.84 -8.01
CA TRP A 194 -0.72 -6.12 -6.96
C TRP A 194 -1.36 -6.36 -5.60
N ALA A 195 -0.58 -6.19 -4.55
CA ALA A 195 -1.11 -6.20 -3.18
C ALA A 195 -0.26 -5.32 -2.27
N GLN A 196 -0.93 -4.65 -1.34
CA GLN A 196 -0.32 -3.82 -0.30
C GLN A 196 -0.42 -4.53 1.04
N GLN A 197 0.69 -4.57 1.77
CA GLN A 197 0.74 -5.14 3.11
C GLN A 197 1.42 -4.16 4.07
N ALA A 198 0.77 -3.88 5.19
CA ALA A 198 1.43 -3.16 6.28
C ALA A 198 2.68 -3.94 6.74
N PRO A 199 3.86 -3.30 6.85
CA PRO A 199 5.11 -3.98 7.27
C PRO A 199 4.99 -4.71 8.60
N GLY A 200 4.19 -4.19 9.52
CA GLY A 200 3.89 -4.84 10.80
C GLY A 200 3.02 -6.11 10.70
N ASN A 201 2.41 -6.38 9.54
CA ASN A 201 1.58 -7.57 9.32
C ASN A 201 2.38 -8.70 8.64
N ALA A 202 3.37 -9.24 9.35
CA ALA A 202 4.23 -10.31 8.84
C ALA A 202 3.44 -11.57 8.39
N ALA A 203 2.27 -11.81 8.95
CA ALA A 203 1.42 -12.94 8.53
C ALA A 203 0.90 -12.73 7.11
N SER A 204 0.40 -11.52 6.80
CA SER A 204 -0.04 -11.15 5.46
C SER A 204 1.13 -11.17 4.46
N VAL A 205 2.27 -10.55 4.80
CA VAL A 205 3.46 -10.55 3.94
C VAL A 205 3.85 -11.96 3.54
N ARG A 206 3.98 -12.89 4.51
CA ARG A 206 4.33 -14.28 4.23
C ARG A 206 3.27 -15.03 3.43
N ALA A 207 1.98 -14.76 3.66
CA ALA A 207 0.91 -15.40 2.91
C ALA A 207 0.95 -15.02 1.42
N PHE A 208 1.14 -13.73 1.11
CA PHE A 208 1.27 -13.26 -0.26
C PHE A 208 2.56 -13.76 -0.93
N GLN A 209 3.69 -13.74 -0.23
CA GLN A 209 4.94 -14.30 -0.75
C GLN A 209 4.81 -15.79 -1.06
N ALA A 210 4.20 -16.58 -0.16
CA ALA A 210 3.94 -18.00 -0.37
C ALA A 210 2.94 -18.28 -1.51
N ALA A 211 2.11 -17.29 -1.88
CA ALA A 211 1.22 -17.31 -3.04
C ALA A 211 1.92 -16.84 -4.33
N GLY A 212 3.24 -16.57 -4.31
CA GLY A 212 4.03 -16.18 -5.46
C GLY A 212 4.04 -14.68 -5.76
N PHE A 213 3.59 -13.84 -4.83
CA PHE A 213 3.78 -12.40 -4.91
C PHE A 213 5.22 -12.05 -4.52
N ARG A 214 5.90 -11.29 -5.36
CA ARG A 214 7.26 -10.81 -5.07
C ARG A 214 7.24 -9.35 -4.65
N PRO A 215 8.08 -8.95 -3.69
CA PRO A 215 8.26 -7.54 -3.33
C PRO A 215 8.82 -6.74 -4.50
N VAL A 216 8.33 -5.51 -4.67
CA VAL A 216 8.83 -4.58 -5.68
C VAL A 216 9.14 -3.20 -5.12
N GLY A 217 8.69 -2.89 -3.91
CA GLY A 217 8.96 -1.61 -3.27
C GLY A 217 8.04 -1.30 -2.10
N ALA A 218 7.89 -0.03 -1.80
CA ALA A 218 7.00 0.48 -0.78
C ALA A 218 6.19 1.67 -1.29
N GLU A 219 5.03 1.90 -0.69
CA GLU A 219 4.08 2.91 -1.14
C GLU A 219 3.46 3.65 0.04
N ALA A 220 3.36 4.97 -0.05
CA ALA A 220 2.58 5.81 0.84
C ALA A 220 1.47 6.50 0.03
N LEU A 221 0.23 6.09 0.23
CA LEU A 221 -0.91 6.73 -0.42
C LEU A 221 -1.44 7.90 0.41
N LEU A 222 -1.62 9.03 -0.25
CA LEU A 222 -2.23 10.23 0.29
C LEU A 222 -3.74 10.17 0.08
N VAL A 223 -4.48 9.85 1.13
CA VAL A 223 -5.93 9.72 1.09
C VAL A 223 -6.62 10.99 1.56
N ALA A 224 -7.75 11.32 0.95
CA ALA A 224 -8.56 12.44 1.41
C ALA A 224 -8.93 12.28 2.88
N ARG A 225 -8.94 13.37 3.64
CA ARG A 225 -9.49 13.36 5.00
C ARG A 225 -10.97 13.01 4.88
N GLY A 226 -11.37 11.88 5.44
CA GLY A 226 -12.80 11.57 5.58
C GLY A 226 -13.51 12.68 6.37
N PRO A 227 -14.84 12.83 6.26
CA PRO A 227 -15.58 13.71 7.15
C PRO A 227 -15.17 13.34 8.58
N ALA A 228 -14.78 14.36 9.38
CA ALA A 228 -14.39 14.16 10.77
C ALA A 228 -15.47 13.32 11.44
N ALA A 229 -15.12 12.15 11.96
CA ALA A 229 -16.05 11.38 12.78
C ALA A 229 -16.53 12.33 13.90
N PRO A 230 -17.84 12.45 14.15
CA PRO A 230 -18.32 13.28 15.23
C PRO A 230 -17.59 12.85 16.49
N ALA A 231 -16.95 13.82 17.17
CA ALA A 231 -16.19 13.56 18.39
C ALA A 231 -17.08 12.70 19.30
N ALA A 232 -16.65 11.47 19.58
CA ALA A 232 -17.35 10.59 20.49
C ALA A 232 -17.48 11.36 21.81
N ARG A 233 -18.71 11.76 22.16
CA ARG A 233 -18.99 12.32 23.47
C ARG A 233 -18.54 11.26 24.47
N ALA A 234 -17.54 11.60 25.26
CA ALA A 234 -17.12 10.79 26.38
C ALA A 234 -18.32 10.55 27.28
N SER A 235 -19.04 9.44 27.12
CA SER A 235 -19.94 8.93 28.10
C SER A 235 -19.07 8.41 29.24
N ALA A 236 -19.11 9.11 30.38
CA ALA A 236 -18.49 8.68 31.60
C ALA A 236 -19.15 7.38 32.09
N GLY A 237 -18.62 6.25 31.65
CA GLY A 237 -18.86 4.92 32.19
C GLY A 237 -17.55 4.43 32.77
N ARG A 238 -17.49 4.32 34.07
CA ARG A 238 -16.39 3.69 34.81
C ARG A 238 -16.38 2.21 34.47
N GLU A 239 -15.44 1.76 33.65
CA GLU A 239 -15.06 0.36 33.60
C GLU A 239 -13.54 0.27 33.75
N SER A 240 -13.14 -0.62 34.66
CA SER A 240 -11.76 -0.93 35.05
C SER A 240 -10.93 -1.29 33.83
N GLY A 241 -10.00 -0.41 33.44
CA GLY A 241 -9.05 -0.65 32.36
C GLY A 241 -7.98 -1.67 32.74
N PRO A 242 -7.38 -2.35 31.73
CA PRO A 242 -6.30 -3.30 31.98
C PRO A 242 -5.06 -2.59 32.57
N ALA A 243 -4.38 -3.29 33.49
CA ALA A 243 -3.21 -2.81 34.20
C ALA A 243 -2.14 -2.25 33.24
N ARG A 244 -1.66 -1.05 33.53
CA ARG A 244 -0.47 -0.48 32.88
C ARG A 244 0.73 -1.39 33.15
N VAL A 245 1.30 -1.96 32.11
CA VAL A 245 2.64 -2.57 32.19
C VAL A 245 3.63 -1.42 32.26
N SER A 246 4.18 -1.16 33.45
CA SER A 246 5.30 -0.25 33.63
C SER A 246 6.57 -0.94 33.10
N LEU A 247 7.15 -0.39 32.03
CA LEU A 247 8.47 -0.81 31.60
C LEU A 247 9.49 -0.38 32.67
N PRO A 248 10.44 -1.25 33.08
CA PRO A 248 11.51 -0.86 33.97
C PRO A 248 12.39 0.22 33.35
N ALA A 249 12.84 1.19 34.14
CA ALA A 249 13.77 2.21 33.72
C ALA A 249 15.04 1.57 33.12
N PRO A 250 15.62 2.11 32.04
CA PRO A 250 16.85 1.59 31.48
C PRO A 250 17.98 1.68 32.54
N ALA A 251 18.70 0.59 32.72
CA ALA A 251 19.90 0.56 33.56
C ALA A 251 20.95 1.52 32.98
N PRO A 252 21.78 2.19 33.85
CA PRO A 252 22.84 3.05 33.37
C PRO A 252 23.84 2.27 32.52
N ALA A 253 24.19 2.83 31.37
CA ALA A 253 25.11 2.24 30.42
C ALA A 253 26.49 2.03 31.08
N ALA A 254 26.88 0.78 31.28
CA ALA A 254 28.26 0.42 31.58
C ALA A 254 29.09 0.66 30.31
N GLY A 255 30.11 1.52 30.43
CA GLY A 255 30.99 1.87 29.32
C GLY A 255 31.72 0.64 28.77
N SER A 256 31.39 0.27 27.54
CA SER A 256 32.15 -0.69 26.77
C SER A 256 32.99 0.04 25.73
N ARG A 257 34.31 -0.05 25.88
CA ARG A 257 35.30 0.37 24.89
C ARG A 257 35.14 -0.50 23.64
N ASN A 258 34.81 0.11 22.51
CA ASN A 258 34.88 -0.56 21.22
C ASN A 258 36.34 -0.64 20.76
N GLU A 259 36.93 -1.81 20.87
CA GLU A 259 38.15 -2.16 20.13
C GLU A 259 37.76 -3.02 18.92
N TRP A 260 37.58 -2.41 17.77
CA TRP A 260 37.61 -3.14 16.52
C TRP A 260 39.06 -3.32 16.10
N ARG A 261 39.62 -4.50 16.33
CA ARG A 261 40.91 -4.89 15.71
C ARG A 261 40.65 -5.33 14.29
N THR A 262 41.24 -4.60 13.37
CA THR A 262 41.56 -5.06 11.99
C THR A 262 42.71 -6.06 12.10
N SER A 263 42.60 -7.22 11.49
CA SER A 263 43.70 -8.14 11.19
C SER A 263 43.62 -8.64 9.76
N PRO A 264 44.78 -8.98 9.16
CA PRO A 264 45.12 -8.80 7.77
C PRO A 264 44.47 -9.76 6.79
#